data_2a4d118865f1967a61e616fe724d9b2d
#
_entry.id   2a4d118865f1967a61e616fe724d9b2d
#
_cell.length_a   1.000
_cell.length_b   1.000
_cell.length_c   1.000
_cell.angle_alpha   90.00
_cell.angle_beta   90.00
_cell.angle_gamma   90.00
#
_symmetry.space_group_name_H-M   'P 1'
#
loop_
_entity.id
_entity.type
_entity.pdbx_description
1 polymer ?
#
loop_
_entity_poly.entity_id
_entity_poly.type
_entity_poly.pdbx_seq_one_letter_code
_entity_poly.pdbx_strand_id
1 'polypeptide(L)'
;MNITREQLEQKYKLELEILENRETLKQYSQDILTQAVKKDSFKSVLDELEKFPDRKSYQALGKGYILRKNPEIKKDYTDLLADCDKEAEEIRKKSDKLVSENKELEKTLIETIKYMKIGAV
;
A
#
# COMPACT_ATOMS: atom_id res chain seq x y z
N MET A 1 -12.73 37.01 23.24
CA MET A 1 -12.68 35.71 23.91
C MET A 1 -11.39 34.99 23.51
N ASN A 2 -10.65 34.46 24.47
CA ASN A 2 -9.38 33.80 24.20
C ASN A 2 -9.58 32.37 23.77
N ILE A 3 -8.73 31.90 22.85
CA ILE A 3 -8.67 30.48 22.48
C ILE A 3 -8.13 29.73 23.69
N THR A 4 -8.83 28.65 24.09
CA THR A 4 -8.41 27.85 25.23
C THR A 4 -7.23 26.95 24.87
N ARG A 5 -6.46 26.59 25.89
CA ARG A 5 -5.37 25.60 25.72
C ARG A 5 -5.90 24.27 25.20
N GLU A 6 -7.07 23.86 25.67
CA GLU A 6 -7.72 22.62 25.24
C GLU A 6 -8.04 22.64 23.74
N GLN A 7 -8.52 23.78 23.23
CA GLN A 7 -8.81 23.95 21.80
C GLN A 7 -7.54 23.85 20.96
N LEU A 8 -6.44 24.46 21.40
CA LEU A 8 -5.14 24.37 20.72
C LEU A 8 -4.61 22.94 20.73
N GLU A 9 -4.69 22.25 21.85
CA GLU A 9 -4.25 20.85 21.98
C GLU A 9 -5.05 19.94 21.05
N GLN A 10 -6.36 20.12 20.97
CA GLN A 10 -7.23 19.38 20.07
C GLN A 10 -6.86 19.63 18.61
N LYS A 11 -6.63 20.89 18.25
CA LYS A 11 -6.21 21.27 16.90
C LYS A 11 -4.90 20.59 16.52
N TYR A 12 -3.90 20.67 17.38
CA TYR A 12 -2.59 20.04 17.12
C TYR A 12 -2.68 18.51 17.03
N LYS A 13 -3.51 17.92 17.87
CA LYS A 13 -3.73 16.46 17.83
C LYS A 13 -4.34 16.03 16.50
N LEU A 14 -5.34 16.76 16.00
CA LEU A 14 -5.96 16.49 14.70
C LEU A 14 -4.98 16.69 13.55
N GLU A 15 -4.21 17.77 13.58
CA GLU A 15 -3.18 18.04 12.56
C GLU A 15 -2.14 16.92 12.50
N LEU A 16 -1.67 16.47 13.67
CA LEU A 16 -0.69 15.38 13.76
C LEU A 16 -1.24 14.07 13.20
N GLU A 17 -2.46 13.73 13.58
CA GLU A 17 -3.12 12.51 13.12
C GLU A 17 -3.32 12.52 11.59
N ILE A 18 -3.72 13.66 11.03
CA ILE A 18 -3.86 13.84 9.59
C ILE A 18 -2.51 13.65 8.88
N LEU A 19 -1.45 14.22 9.42
CA LEU A 19 -0.10 14.08 8.86
C LEU A 19 0.40 12.63 8.91
N GLU A 20 0.19 11.95 10.04
CA GLU A 20 0.54 10.54 10.19
C GLU A 20 -0.22 9.67 9.18
N ASN A 21 -1.50 9.93 8.99
CA ASN A 21 -2.33 9.22 8.02
C ASN A 21 -1.84 9.46 6.59
N ARG A 22 -1.41 10.68 6.24
CA ARG A 22 -0.84 10.99 4.93
C ARG A 22 0.45 10.21 4.68
N GLU A 23 1.31 10.09 5.68
CA GLU A 23 2.53 9.29 5.58
C GLU A 23 2.22 7.80 5.37
N THR A 24 1.23 7.28 6.09
CA THR A 24 0.77 5.91 5.93
C THR A 24 0.20 5.67 4.53
N LEU A 25 -0.61 6.61 4.01
CA LEU A 25 -1.15 6.53 2.65
C LEU A 25 -0.04 6.55 1.59
N LYS A 26 1.00 7.35 1.80
CA LYS A 26 2.17 7.38 0.93
C LYS A 26 2.88 6.03 0.92
N GLN A 27 3.02 5.40 2.08
CA GLN A 27 3.61 4.07 2.20
C GLN A 27 2.75 3.02 1.47
N TYR A 28 1.42 3.08 1.60
CA TYR A 28 0.52 2.20 0.86
C TYR A 28 0.68 2.34 -0.66
N SER A 29 0.83 3.57 -1.16
CA SER A 29 1.06 3.82 -2.59
C SER A 29 2.36 3.19 -3.05
N GLN A 30 3.43 3.28 -2.26
CA GLN A 30 4.70 2.65 -2.54
C GLN A 30 4.60 1.11 -2.52
N ASP A 31 3.85 0.56 -1.58
CA ASP A 31 3.64 -0.87 -1.45
C ASP A 31 2.86 -1.43 -2.66
N ILE A 32 1.84 -0.71 -3.13
CA ILE A 32 1.11 -1.08 -4.35
C ILE A 32 2.04 -1.07 -5.55
N LEU A 33 2.89 -0.06 -5.68
CA LEU A 33 3.87 0.01 -6.75
C LEU A 33 4.86 -1.15 -6.69
N THR A 34 5.32 -1.52 -5.50
CA THR A 34 6.20 -2.68 -5.30
C THR A 34 5.53 -3.96 -5.77
N GLN A 35 4.24 -4.16 -5.47
CA GLN A 35 3.50 -5.32 -5.96
C GLN A 35 3.37 -5.33 -7.49
N ALA A 36 3.16 -4.17 -8.10
CA ALA A 36 3.09 -4.04 -9.56
C ALA A 36 4.43 -4.41 -10.22
N VAL A 37 5.54 -3.98 -9.66
CA VAL A 37 6.89 -4.33 -10.16
C VAL A 37 7.16 -5.83 -10.05
N LYS A 38 6.81 -6.45 -8.91
CA LYS A 38 6.92 -7.89 -8.72
C LYS A 38 6.08 -8.66 -9.74
N LYS A 39 4.84 -8.20 -9.94
CA LYS A 39 3.91 -8.81 -10.90
C LYS A 39 4.48 -8.78 -12.32
N ASP A 40 5.04 -7.66 -12.74
CA ASP A 40 5.66 -7.54 -14.07
C ASP A 40 6.86 -8.48 -14.22
N SER A 41 7.69 -8.61 -13.19
CA SER A 41 8.81 -9.55 -13.16
C SER A 41 8.33 -11.01 -13.30
N PHE A 42 7.30 -11.38 -12.57
CA PHE A 42 6.74 -12.74 -12.63
C PHE A 42 6.10 -13.04 -13.99
N LYS A 43 5.42 -12.06 -14.58
CA LYS A 43 4.86 -12.18 -15.94
C LYS A 43 5.97 -12.40 -16.98
N SER A 44 7.08 -11.69 -16.87
CA SER A 44 8.23 -11.86 -17.76
C SER A 44 8.80 -13.27 -17.70
N VAL A 45 8.89 -13.84 -16.49
CA VAL A 45 9.33 -15.23 -16.31
C VAL A 45 8.35 -16.20 -16.95
N LEU A 46 7.04 -16.00 -16.75
CA LEU A 46 6.01 -16.85 -17.35
C LEU A 46 6.06 -16.79 -18.88
N ASP A 47 6.24 -15.61 -19.45
CA ASP A 47 6.35 -15.43 -20.90
C ASP A 47 7.56 -16.20 -21.46
N GLU A 48 8.70 -16.14 -20.76
CA GLU A 48 9.89 -16.92 -21.14
C GLU A 48 9.64 -18.43 -21.06
N LEU A 49 8.97 -18.90 -20.01
CA LEU A 49 8.66 -20.31 -19.82
C LEU A 49 7.71 -20.84 -20.90
N GLU A 50 6.78 -20.03 -21.38
CA GLU A 50 5.85 -20.40 -22.45
C GLU A 50 6.54 -20.65 -23.80
N LYS A 51 7.67 -19.99 -24.04
CA LYS A 51 8.47 -20.20 -25.26
C LYS A 51 9.11 -21.56 -25.30
N PHE A 52 9.34 -22.20 -24.15
CA PHE A 52 10.07 -23.48 -24.04
C PHE A 52 9.35 -24.43 -23.06
N PRO A 53 8.13 -24.89 -23.39
CA PRO A 53 7.29 -25.61 -22.44
C PRO A 53 7.84 -26.97 -22.01
N ASP A 54 8.67 -27.61 -22.84
CA ASP A 54 9.21 -28.93 -22.55
C ASP A 54 10.63 -28.89 -21.95
N ARG A 55 11.17 -27.68 -21.73
CA ARG A 55 12.51 -27.53 -21.15
C ARG A 55 12.47 -27.59 -19.63
N LYS A 56 13.61 -28.00 -19.08
CA LYS A 56 13.89 -27.87 -17.66
C LYS A 56 14.68 -26.57 -17.44
N SER A 57 14.38 -25.87 -16.35
CA SER A 57 15.06 -24.63 -15.99
C SER A 57 15.70 -24.78 -14.62
N TYR A 58 16.78 -24.05 -14.40
CA TYR A 58 17.41 -23.97 -13.09
C TYR A 58 16.71 -22.93 -12.23
N GLN A 59 16.35 -23.34 -11.02
CA GLN A 59 15.81 -22.43 -10.02
C GLN A 59 16.88 -22.12 -8.97
N ALA A 60 17.11 -20.85 -8.70
CA ALA A 60 18.03 -20.44 -7.63
C ALA A 60 17.48 -20.82 -6.26
N LEU A 61 18.32 -21.45 -5.44
CA LEU A 61 17.96 -21.86 -4.09
C LEU A 61 19.14 -21.55 -3.17
N GLY A 62 19.10 -20.40 -2.49
CA GLY A 62 20.22 -19.93 -1.69
C GLY A 62 21.47 -19.73 -2.54
N LYS A 63 22.54 -20.47 -2.25
CA LYS A 63 23.80 -20.42 -3.01
C LYS A 63 23.87 -21.42 -4.16
N GLY A 64 22.82 -22.23 -4.37
CA GLY A 64 22.77 -23.27 -5.39
C GLY A 64 21.61 -23.12 -6.34
N TYR A 65 21.49 -24.05 -7.27
CA TYR A 65 20.41 -24.11 -8.24
C TYR A 65 19.83 -25.51 -8.28
N ILE A 66 18.51 -25.59 -8.44
CA ILE A 66 17.79 -26.85 -8.66
C ILE A 66 17.24 -26.85 -10.08
N LEU A 67 17.46 -27.94 -10.81
CA LEU A 67 16.84 -28.14 -12.10
C LEU A 67 15.38 -28.55 -11.89
N ARG A 68 14.46 -27.77 -12.46
CA ARG A 68 13.02 -28.03 -12.37
C ARG A 68 12.38 -28.04 -13.75
N LYS A 69 11.29 -28.79 -13.89
CA LYS A 69 10.47 -28.77 -15.09
C LYS A 69 9.74 -27.44 -15.22
N ASN A 70 9.69 -26.86 -16.41
CA ASN A 70 9.03 -25.59 -16.66
C ASN A 70 7.57 -25.55 -16.20
N PRO A 71 6.73 -26.60 -16.38
CA PRO A 71 5.36 -26.59 -15.85
C PRO A 71 5.26 -26.38 -14.33
N GLU A 72 6.22 -26.93 -13.57
CA GLU A 72 6.27 -26.75 -12.12
C GLU A 72 6.61 -25.32 -11.74
N ILE A 73 7.60 -24.74 -12.44
CA ILE A 73 8.00 -23.34 -12.23
C ILE A 73 6.86 -22.41 -12.64
N LYS A 74 6.19 -22.69 -13.75
CA LYS A 74 5.03 -21.93 -14.23
C LYS A 74 3.93 -21.87 -13.17
N LYS A 75 3.64 -23.00 -12.53
CA LYS A 75 2.64 -23.05 -11.45
C LYS A 75 3.04 -22.15 -10.29
N ASP A 76 4.28 -22.23 -9.84
CA ASP A 76 4.78 -21.40 -8.73
C ASP A 76 4.65 -19.90 -9.04
N TYR A 77 5.04 -19.48 -10.24
CA TYR A 77 4.92 -18.07 -10.64
C TYR A 77 3.49 -17.63 -10.86
N THR A 78 2.61 -18.51 -11.30
CA THR A 78 1.17 -18.22 -11.40
C THR A 78 0.58 -17.99 -10.01
N ASP A 79 0.95 -18.79 -9.03
CA ASP A 79 0.54 -18.62 -7.64
C ASP A 79 1.08 -17.30 -7.04
N LEU A 80 2.34 -16.97 -7.35
CA LEU A 80 2.94 -15.69 -6.91
C LEU A 80 2.23 -14.49 -7.51
N LEU A 81 1.80 -14.56 -8.78
CA LEU A 81 0.98 -13.50 -9.39
C LEU A 81 -0.34 -13.31 -8.69
N ALA A 82 -1.02 -14.41 -8.36
CA ALA A 82 -2.28 -14.36 -7.64
C ALA A 82 -2.09 -13.73 -6.24
N ASP A 83 -1.01 -14.06 -5.56
CA ASP A 83 -0.66 -13.48 -4.26
C ASP A 83 -0.39 -11.98 -4.37
N CYS A 84 0.32 -11.53 -5.42
CA CYS A 84 0.54 -10.10 -5.66
C CYS A 84 -0.76 -9.34 -5.85
N ASP A 85 -1.69 -9.87 -6.62
CA ASP A 85 -3.01 -9.26 -6.85
C ASP A 85 -3.81 -9.18 -5.55
N LYS A 86 -3.77 -10.23 -4.74
CA LYS A 86 -4.45 -10.30 -3.45
C LYS A 86 -3.89 -9.27 -2.47
N GLU A 87 -2.58 -9.20 -2.34
CA GLU A 87 -1.91 -8.24 -1.46
C GLU A 87 -2.18 -6.80 -1.89
N ALA A 88 -2.13 -6.51 -3.19
CA ALA A 88 -2.44 -5.19 -3.73
C ALA A 88 -3.88 -4.78 -3.42
N GLU A 89 -4.84 -5.70 -3.55
CA GLU A 89 -6.25 -5.43 -3.22
C GLU A 89 -6.45 -5.17 -1.74
N GLU A 90 -5.80 -5.91 -0.87
CA GLU A 90 -5.85 -5.69 0.58
C GLU A 90 -5.31 -4.31 0.95
N ILE A 91 -4.20 -3.89 0.32
CA ILE A 91 -3.61 -2.57 0.53
C ILE A 91 -4.55 -1.48 0.03
N ARG A 92 -5.19 -1.66 -1.13
CA ARG A 92 -6.17 -0.70 -1.67
C ARG A 92 -7.35 -0.51 -0.73
N LYS A 93 -7.87 -1.57 -0.15
CA LYS A 93 -8.96 -1.50 0.83
C LYS A 93 -8.56 -0.70 2.07
N LYS A 94 -7.38 -0.96 2.59
CA LYS A 94 -6.83 -0.21 3.73
C LYS A 94 -6.62 1.26 3.37
N SER A 95 -6.12 1.54 2.18
CA SER A 95 -5.90 2.88 1.67
C SER A 95 -7.22 3.65 1.54
N ASP A 96 -8.24 3.06 0.93
CA ASP A 96 -9.55 3.68 0.76
C ASP A 96 -10.21 4.00 2.10
N LYS A 97 -10.12 3.07 3.05
CA LYS A 97 -10.61 3.28 4.41
C LYS A 97 -9.90 4.45 5.08
N LEU A 98 -8.58 4.50 4.98
CA LEU A 98 -7.78 5.56 5.60
C LEU A 98 -8.03 6.92 4.94
N VAL A 99 -8.23 6.97 3.62
CA VAL A 99 -8.61 8.19 2.90
C VAL A 99 -9.93 8.73 3.45
N SER A 100 -10.93 7.88 3.64
CA SER A 100 -12.23 8.27 4.21
C SER A 100 -12.08 8.78 5.63
N GLU A 101 -11.34 8.08 6.48
CA GLU A 101 -11.07 8.50 7.86
C GLU A 101 -10.36 9.85 7.90
N ASN A 102 -9.37 10.05 7.02
CA ASN A 102 -8.60 11.29 6.97
C ASN A 102 -9.45 12.47 6.51
N LYS A 103 -10.36 12.26 5.56
CA LYS A 103 -11.33 13.29 5.13
C LYS A 103 -12.22 13.73 6.29
N GLU A 104 -12.68 12.81 7.11
CA GLU A 104 -13.47 13.12 8.29
C GLU A 104 -12.65 13.92 9.32
N LEU A 105 -11.39 13.55 9.52
CA LEU A 105 -10.49 14.31 10.40
C LEU A 105 -10.23 15.71 9.87
N GLU A 106 -10.02 15.88 8.57
CA GLU A 106 -9.85 17.20 7.94
C GLU A 106 -11.09 18.06 8.10
N LYS A 107 -12.26 17.49 7.95
CA LYS A 107 -13.54 18.17 8.16
C LYS A 107 -13.67 18.63 9.62
N THR A 108 -13.36 17.75 10.56
CA THR A 108 -13.37 18.06 11.98
C THR A 108 -12.39 19.18 12.32
N LEU A 109 -11.20 19.15 11.72
CA LEU A 109 -10.18 20.18 11.89
C LEU A 109 -10.67 21.54 11.38
N ILE A 110 -11.30 21.59 10.21
CA ILE A 110 -11.87 22.83 9.65
C ILE A 110 -12.94 23.39 10.57
N GLU A 111 -13.83 22.54 11.07
CA GLU A 111 -14.87 22.94 12.03
C GLU A 111 -14.25 23.47 13.32
N THR A 112 -13.23 22.82 13.84
CA THR A 112 -12.50 23.25 15.04
C THR A 112 -11.88 24.63 14.85
N ILE A 113 -11.23 24.87 13.71
CA ILE A 113 -10.61 26.15 13.38
C ILE A 113 -11.67 27.25 13.25
N LYS A 114 -12.80 26.97 12.62
CA LYS A 114 -13.92 27.91 12.53
C LYS A 114 -14.45 28.29 13.92
N TYR A 115 -14.60 27.32 14.77
CA TYR A 115 -15.03 27.53 16.16
C TYR A 115 -14.06 28.42 16.92
N MET A 116 -12.76 28.17 16.77
CA MET A 116 -11.72 28.99 17.40
C MET A 116 -11.76 30.44 16.92
N LYS A 117 -11.93 30.66 15.60
CA LYS A 117 -12.05 32.01 15.02
C LYS A 117 -13.26 32.76 15.54
N ILE A 118 -14.41 32.10 15.62
CA ILE A 118 -15.64 32.66 16.14
C ILE A 118 -15.46 32.99 17.63
N GLY A 119 -14.84 32.10 18.41
CA GLY A 119 -14.56 32.34 19.83
C GLY A 119 -13.52 33.41 20.10
N ALA A 120 -12.66 33.72 19.14
CA ALA A 120 -11.61 34.73 19.28
C ALA A 120 -12.08 36.16 18.97
N VAL A 121 -13.25 36.31 18.41
CA VAL A 121 -13.87 37.61 18.14
C VAL A 121 -14.66 38.08 19.34
#